data_e6c44a16ea399953ebd4ba9e40ae63b6
#
_entry.id   e6c44a16ea399953ebd4ba9e40ae63b6
#
_cell.length_a   1.000
_cell.length_b   1.000
_cell.length_c   1.000
_cell.angle_alpha   90.00
_cell.angle_beta   90.00
_cell.angle_gamma   90.00
#
_symmetry.space_group_name_H-M   'P 1'
#
loop_
_entity.id
_entity.type
_entity.pdbx_description
1 polymer ?
#
loop_
_entity_poly.entity_id
_entity_poly.type
_entity_poly.pdbx_seq_one_letter_code
_entity_poly.pdbx_strand_id
1 'polypeptide(L)'
;MSHNPQAPVLYELCDRLGFLVMDEVSDEWEFPKRKWVQGWNVGTPSYDGTFDFFEEWIERDVTDMVRRDRNHTCIFLWSIGNEVDYPNDPYSHPVLDGAKINQPMFGGYKPDAPDAMRIGTIAKRLAACVRAVDTSRP
;
A
#
# COMPACT_ATOMS: atom_id res chain seq x y z
N MET A 1 6.12 8.91 -4.04
CA MET A 1 4.80 9.58 -4.11
C MET A 1 3.90 8.86 -3.13
N SER A 2 3.48 9.51 -2.08
CA SER A 2 2.68 8.86 -1.03
C SER A 2 1.29 9.47 -1.03
N HIS A 3 0.30 8.73 -0.90
CA HIS A 3 0.07 7.29 -0.76
C HIS A 3 -0.80 6.78 -1.92
N ASN A 4 -0.74 7.46 -3.04
CA ASN A 4 -1.53 7.21 -4.25
C ASN A 4 -0.88 7.88 -5.46
N PRO A 5 -1.20 7.46 -6.67
CA PRO A 5 -0.67 8.03 -7.90
C PRO A 5 -0.98 9.53 -8.01
N GLN A 6 0.00 10.29 -8.42
CA GLN A 6 -0.09 11.74 -8.51
C GLN A 6 -0.54 12.22 -9.91
N ALA A 7 -0.73 13.53 -10.06
CA ALA A 7 -1.04 14.11 -11.36
C ALA A 7 0.14 13.92 -12.33
N PRO A 8 -0.11 13.59 -13.61
CA PRO A 8 0.96 13.33 -14.58
C PRO A 8 2.00 14.43 -14.69
N VAL A 9 1.61 15.69 -14.58
CA VAL A 9 2.52 16.84 -14.64
C VAL A 9 3.61 16.79 -13.55
N LEU A 10 3.34 16.14 -12.42
CA LEU A 10 4.35 16.01 -11.36
C LEU A 10 5.47 15.06 -11.78
N TYR A 11 5.14 13.96 -12.45
CA TYR A 11 6.15 13.05 -12.99
C TYR A 11 6.99 13.71 -14.10
N GLU A 12 6.35 14.48 -14.99
CA GLU A 12 7.07 15.28 -16.01
C GLU A 12 8.07 16.26 -15.37
N LEU A 13 7.68 16.91 -14.27
CA LEU A 13 8.58 17.78 -13.52
C LEU A 13 9.71 17.00 -12.86
N CYS A 14 9.42 15.84 -12.29
CA CYS A 14 10.45 14.97 -11.70
C CYS A 14 11.46 14.48 -12.74
N ASP A 15 10.99 14.08 -13.93
CA ASP A 15 11.87 13.72 -15.06
C ASP A 15 12.81 14.88 -15.43
N ARG A 16 12.26 16.09 -15.55
CA ARG A 16 13.03 17.28 -15.94
C ARG A 16 14.01 17.76 -14.89
N LEU A 17 13.69 17.59 -13.61
CA LEU A 17 14.48 18.07 -12.49
C LEU A 17 15.42 17.00 -11.92
N GLY A 18 15.36 15.78 -12.41
CA GLY A 18 16.21 14.68 -11.99
C GLY A 18 15.87 14.08 -10.63
N PHE A 19 14.61 14.16 -10.20
CA PHE A 19 14.15 13.47 -9.00
C PHE A 19 13.97 11.98 -9.25
N LEU A 20 14.23 11.18 -8.23
CA LEU A 20 13.85 9.76 -8.21
C LEU A 20 12.51 9.59 -7.47
N VAL A 21 11.63 8.82 -8.07
CA VAL A 21 10.26 8.64 -7.60
C VAL A 21 9.99 7.16 -7.33
N MET A 22 9.55 6.84 -6.12
CA MET A 22 8.81 5.63 -5.83
C MET A 22 7.34 5.95 -6.03
N ASP A 23 6.70 5.33 -7.02
CA ASP A 23 5.30 5.53 -7.32
C ASP A 23 4.44 4.51 -6.58
N GLU A 24 3.36 4.96 -5.94
CA GLU A 24 2.59 4.18 -5.00
C GLU A 24 1.11 4.15 -5.37
N VAL A 25 0.51 2.95 -5.36
CA VAL A 25 -0.87 2.76 -5.84
C VAL A 25 -1.91 3.13 -4.79
N SER A 26 -1.69 2.81 -3.52
CA SER A 26 -2.69 3.07 -2.47
C SER A 26 -2.12 3.08 -1.08
N ASP A 27 -2.85 3.72 -0.17
CA ASP A 27 -2.52 3.82 1.26
C ASP A 27 -2.99 2.61 2.08
N GLU A 28 -3.89 1.81 1.54
CA GLU A 28 -4.49 0.69 2.26
C GLU A 28 -4.90 -0.43 1.30
N TRP A 29 -5.12 -1.63 1.88
CA TRP A 29 -5.62 -2.78 1.12
C TRP A 29 -7.05 -3.13 1.52
N GLU A 30 -7.32 -4.40 1.80
CA GLU A 30 -8.66 -4.93 2.10
C GLU A 30 -9.22 -4.49 3.47
N PHE A 31 -8.41 -3.88 4.32
CA PHE A 31 -8.84 -3.34 5.60
C PHE A 31 -8.56 -1.84 5.67
N PRO A 32 -9.53 -1.04 6.16
CA PRO A 32 -9.39 0.39 6.21
C PRO A 32 -8.46 0.83 7.33
N LYS A 33 -7.59 1.78 7.03
CA LYS A 33 -6.93 2.57 8.08
C LYS A 33 -7.93 3.49 8.75
N ARG A 34 -7.76 3.73 10.05
CA ARG A 34 -8.47 4.82 10.71
C ARG A 34 -7.92 6.14 10.20
N LYS A 35 -8.76 6.88 9.51
CA LYS A 35 -8.39 8.21 9.05
C LYS A 35 -8.37 9.19 10.21
N TRP A 36 -7.63 10.27 10.07
CA TRP A 36 -7.58 11.33 11.02
C TRP A 36 -8.94 12.02 11.13
N VAL A 37 -9.58 11.89 12.29
CA VAL A 37 -10.82 12.62 12.62
C VAL A 37 -10.55 13.59 13.75
N GLN A 38 -9.92 13.12 14.82
CA GLN A 38 -9.48 13.91 15.98
C GLN A 38 -8.20 13.31 16.55
N GLY A 39 -7.14 14.09 16.59
CA GLY A 39 -5.85 13.62 17.06
C GLY A 39 -5.22 12.54 16.18
N TRP A 40 -4.29 11.77 16.74
CA TRP A 40 -3.53 10.79 15.99
C TRP A 40 -4.37 9.55 15.68
N ASN A 41 -4.63 9.35 14.39
CA ASN A 41 -5.19 8.11 13.81
C ASN A 41 -6.32 7.48 14.65
N VAL A 42 -7.23 8.32 15.10
CA VAL A 42 -8.39 7.94 15.90
C VAL A 42 -9.68 8.12 15.10
N GLY A 43 -10.75 7.51 15.56
CA GLY A 43 -12.07 7.65 14.96
C GLY A 43 -12.54 6.42 14.20
N THR A 44 -13.57 6.59 13.41
CA THR A 44 -14.13 5.54 12.55
C THR A 44 -13.38 5.54 11.22
N PRO A 45 -13.08 4.37 10.62
CA PRO A 45 -12.54 4.30 9.27
C PRO A 45 -13.42 5.08 8.28
N SER A 46 -12.77 5.77 7.35
CA SER A 46 -13.48 6.44 6.26
C SER A 46 -14.05 5.42 5.28
N TYR A 47 -15.17 5.77 4.66
CA TYR A 47 -15.78 4.98 3.58
C TYR A 47 -15.26 5.35 2.18
N ASP A 48 -14.36 6.32 2.08
CA ASP A 48 -13.84 6.79 0.80
C ASP A 48 -12.40 6.30 0.58
N GLY A 49 -12.16 5.03 0.87
CA GLY A 49 -10.84 4.41 0.79
C GLY A 49 -10.76 3.29 -0.24
N THR A 50 -9.54 2.88 -0.55
CA THR A 50 -9.28 1.75 -1.45
C THR A 50 -9.94 0.46 -0.97
N PHE A 51 -10.05 0.27 0.35
CA PHE A 51 -10.63 -0.94 0.94
C PHE A 51 -12.07 -1.20 0.50
N ASP A 52 -12.87 -0.16 0.23
CA ASP A 52 -14.28 -0.29 -0.18
C ASP A 52 -14.42 -1.10 -1.48
N PHE A 53 -13.43 -1.01 -2.34
CA PHE A 53 -13.44 -1.59 -3.68
C PHE A 53 -12.21 -2.48 -3.94
N PHE A 54 -11.47 -2.83 -2.91
CA PHE A 54 -10.16 -3.47 -3.03
C PHE A 54 -10.19 -4.73 -3.91
N GLU A 55 -11.09 -5.67 -3.63
CA GLU A 55 -11.14 -6.95 -4.37
C GLU A 55 -11.53 -6.76 -5.84
N GLU A 56 -12.35 -5.76 -6.14
CA GLU A 56 -12.85 -5.52 -7.49
C GLU A 56 -11.85 -4.71 -8.33
N TRP A 57 -11.15 -3.75 -7.72
CA TRP A 57 -10.45 -2.72 -8.48
C TRP A 57 -8.94 -2.72 -8.34
N ILE A 58 -8.37 -3.23 -7.25
CA ILE A 58 -6.94 -3.04 -6.96
C ILE A 58 -6.01 -3.53 -8.07
N GLU A 59 -6.31 -4.67 -8.71
CA GLU A 59 -5.47 -5.18 -9.80
C GLU A 59 -5.51 -4.29 -11.04
N ARG A 60 -6.68 -3.68 -11.32
CA ARG A 60 -6.81 -2.69 -12.39
C ARG A 60 -6.04 -1.43 -12.06
N ASP A 61 -6.22 -0.93 -10.85
CA ASP A 61 -5.58 0.31 -10.39
C ASP A 61 -4.05 0.18 -10.44
N VAL A 62 -3.50 -0.93 -9.94
CA VAL A 62 -2.06 -1.23 -10.06
C VAL A 62 -1.63 -1.27 -11.53
N THR A 63 -2.38 -2.01 -12.35
CA THR A 63 -2.05 -2.18 -13.76
C THR A 63 -2.10 -0.86 -14.53
N ASP A 64 -3.12 -0.06 -14.27
CA ASP A 64 -3.34 1.21 -14.96
C ASP A 64 -2.36 2.28 -14.50
N MET A 65 -1.99 2.31 -13.20
CA MET A 65 -0.90 3.15 -12.70
C MET A 65 0.40 2.84 -13.46
N VAL A 66 0.81 1.58 -13.49
CA VAL A 66 2.05 1.18 -14.16
C VAL A 66 2.00 1.49 -15.66
N ARG A 67 0.89 1.23 -16.33
CA ARG A 67 0.73 1.56 -17.76
C ARG A 67 0.83 3.05 -18.05
N ARG A 68 0.23 3.86 -17.19
CA ARG A 68 0.25 5.31 -17.32
C ARG A 68 1.67 5.86 -17.15
N ASP A 69 2.38 5.37 -16.14
CA ASP A 69 3.57 6.05 -15.63
C ASP A 69 4.91 5.39 -16.02
N ARG A 70 4.90 4.15 -16.54
CA ARG A 70 6.13 3.40 -16.85
C ARG A 70 7.13 4.08 -17.79
N ASN A 71 6.68 5.07 -18.57
CA ASN A 71 7.56 5.81 -19.47
C ASN A 71 8.27 6.99 -18.79
N HIS A 72 7.94 7.29 -17.54
CA HIS A 72 8.66 8.31 -16.78
C HIS A 72 9.99 7.76 -16.25
N THR A 73 11.07 8.42 -16.63
CA THR A 73 12.43 8.00 -16.27
C THR A 73 12.75 8.25 -14.79
N CYS A 74 12.02 9.15 -14.15
CA CYS A 74 12.15 9.41 -12.72
C CYS A 74 11.70 8.25 -11.85
N ILE A 75 10.80 7.38 -12.32
CA ILE A 75 10.29 6.28 -11.52
C ILE A 75 11.34 5.17 -11.47
N PHE A 76 11.81 4.84 -10.28
CA PHE A 76 12.81 3.79 -10.06
C PHE A 76 12.24 2.54 -9.37
N LEU A 77 11.05 2.67 -8.75
CA LEU A 77 10.41 1.60 -7.98
C LEU A 77 8.90 1.77 -7.95
N TRP A 78 8.17 0.66 -8.00
CA TRP A 78 6.74 0.58 -7.83
C TRP A 78 6.39 0.16 -6.40
N SER A 79 5.52 0.91 -5.73
CA SER A 79 4.97 0.56 -4.42
C SER A 79 3.53 0.09 -4.57
N ILE A 80 3.25 -1.11 -4.07
CA ILE A 80 1.94 -1.74 -4.17
C ILE A 80 1.03 -1.44 -2.97
N GLY A 81 1.47 -0.63 -2.02
CA GLY A 81 0.68 -0.19 -0.87
C GLY A 81 1.55 0.34 0.24
N ASN A 82 0.96 1.17 1.10
CA ASN A 82 1.62 1.79 2.24
C ASN A 82 1.07 1.26 3.55
N GLU A 83 1.95 0.81 4.45
CA GLU A 83 1.58 0.42 5.84
C GLU A 83 0.27 -0.37 5.91
N VAL A 84 0.12 -1.37 5.07
CA VAL A 84 -1.15 -2.05 4.81
C VAL A 84 -1.74 -2.77 6.02
N ASP A 85 -0.92 -3.04 7.01
CA ASP A 85 -1.27 -3.64 8.29
C ASP A 85 -1.20 -2.66 9.47
N TYR A 86 -0.79 -1.42 9.25
CA TYR A 86 -0.58 -0.41 10.28
C TYR A 86 -1.53 0.79 10.09
N PRO A 87 -1.97 1.45 11.16
CA PRO A 87 -1.81 1.16 12.60
C PRO A 87 -2.94 0.31 13.19
N ASN A 88 -3.86 -0.14 12.38
CA ASN A 88 -5.03 -0.91 12.81
C ASN A 88 -4.92 -2.35 12.37
N ASP A 89 -3.71 -2.84 12.34
CA ASP A 89 -3.39 -4.17 11.91
C ASP A 89 -4.45 -5.20 12.29
N PRO A 90 -5.28 -5.68 11.35
CA PRO A 90 -6.21 -6.73 11.62
C PRO A 90 -5.56 -8.11 11.56
N TYR A 91 -4.32 -8.17 11.02
CA TYR A 91 -3.60 -9.41 10.84
C TYR A 91 -2.87 -9.83 12.11
N SER A 92 -2.62 -11.11 12.24
CA SER A 92 -1.92 -11.68 13.36
C SER A 92 -1.00 -12.82 12.94
N HIS A 93 0.09 -12.97 13.66
CA HIS A 93 1.01 -14.09 13.49
C HIS A 93 1.69 -14.40 14.83
N PRO A 94 1.93 -15.68 15.18
CA PRO A 94 2.57 -16.03 16.44
C PRO A 94 3.94 -15.39 16.69
N VAL A 95 4.66 -15.02 15.62
CA VAL A 95 5.91 -14.27 15.73
C VAL A 95 5.71 -12.86 16.31
N LEU A 96 4.49 -12.33 16.20
CA LEU A 96 4.10 -11.01 16.71
C LEU A 96 3.60 -11.05 18.16
N ASP A 97 3.76 -12.16 18.88
CA ASP A 97 3.46 -12.24 20.30
C ASP A 97 4.17 -11.11 21.05
N GLY A 98 3.41 -10.36 21.84
CA GLY A 98 3.85 -9.14 22.53
C GLY A 98 5.11 -9.30 23.38
N ALA A 99 5.46 -10.52 23.80
CA ALA A 99 6.73 -10.82 24.45
C ALA A 99 7.96 -10.64 23.53
N LYS A 100 7.74 -10.57 22.22
CA LYS A 100 8.80 -10.48 21.20
C LYS A 100 8.85 -9.12 20.50
N ILE A 101 7.85 -8.27 20.72
CA ILE A 101 7.76 -6.95 20.10
C ILE A 101 7.73 -5.88 21.18
N ASN A 102 8.71 -4.99 21.17
CA ASN A 102 8.81 -3.88 22.14
C ASN A 102 7.91 -2.68 21.78
N GLN A 103 7.01 -2.82 20.83
CA GLN A 103 6.14 -1.72 20.39
C GLN A 103 4.68 -2.19 20.33
N PRO A 104 3.96 -2.15 21.44
CA PRO A 104 2.58 -2.65 21.52
C PRO A 104 1.59 -1.86 20.64
N MET A 105 1.97 -0.68 20.15
CA MET A 105 1.14 0.09 19.21
C MET A 105 1.07 -0.51 17.80
N PHE A 106 1.98 -1.41 17.47
CA PHE A 106 2.06 -2.03 16.14
C PHE A 106 1.40 -3.42 16.09
N GLY A 107 0.41 -3.64 16.89
CA GLY A 107 -0.29 -4.90 16.90
C GLY A 107 0.30 -5.91 17.90
N GLY A 108 0.20 -7.17 17.59
CA GLY A 108 0.60 -8.29 18.42
C GLY A 108 -0.13 -9.55 17.99
N TYR A 109 0.06 -10.63 18.73
CA TYR A 109 -0.69 -11.84 18.46
C TYR A 109 -2.14 -11.69 18.94
N LYS A 110 -3.07 -11.82 17.99
CA LYS A 110 -4.52 -11.81 18.23
C LYS A 110 -5.09 -13.09 17.63
N PRO A 111 -5.51 -14.08 18.44
CA PRO A 111 -5.95 -15.38 17.95
C PRO A 111 -7.09 -15.34 16.95
N ASP A 112 -7.95 -14.32 17.06
CA ASP A 112 -9.14 -14.15 16.22
C ASP A 112 -8.91 -13.28 14.98
N ALA A 113 -7.68 -12.75 14.81
CA ALA A 113 -7.35 -11.92 13.66
C ALA A 113 -6.95 -12.79 12.44
N PRO A 114 -7.13 -12.30 11.21
CA PRO A 114 -6.64 -12.96 10.01
C PRO A 114 -5.13 -13.23 10.08
N ASP A 115 -4.67 -14.32 9.48
CA ASP A 115 -3.26 -14.65 9.43
C ASP A 115 -2.48 -13.62 8.59
N ALA A 116 -1.39 -13.10 9.12
CA ALA A 116 -0.49 -12.17 8.43
C ALA A 116 0.11 -12.75 7.13
N MET A 117 0.12 -14.07 6.95
CA MET A 117 0.50 -14.71 5.69
C MET A 117 -0.40 -14.31 4.52
N ARG A 118 -1.63 -13.86 4.80
CA ARG A 118 -2.54 -13.30 3.82
C ARG A 118 -1.97 -12.06 3.15
N ILE A 119 -1.26 -11.22 3.88
CA ILE A 119 -0.54 -10.03 3.34
C ILE A 119 0.43 -10.46 2.24
N GLY A 120 1.20 -11.51 2.49
CA GLY A 120 2.13 -12.07 1.51
C GLY A 120 1.45 -12.57 0.23
N THR A 121 0.26 -13.16 0.37
CA THR A 121 -0.54 -13.62 -0.77
C THR A 121 -1.03 -12.44 -1.61
N ILE A 122 -1.54 -11.39 -0.98
CA ILE A 122 -1.97 -10.16 -1.66
C ILE A 122 -0.77 -9.49 -2.33
N ALA A 123 0.34 -9.32 -1.62
CA ALA A 123 1.56 -8.71 -2.16
C ALA A 123 2.06 -9.46 -3.41
N LYS A 124 2.07 -10.79 -3.37
CA LYS A 124 2.45 -11.61 -4.53
C LYS A 124 1.52 -11.37 -5.73
N ARG A 125 0.22 -11.30 -5.49
CA ARG A 125 -0.81 -11.03 -6.52
C ARG A 125 -0.57 -9.67 -7.18
N LEU A 126 -0.44 -8.62 -6.39
CA LEU A 126 -0.26 -7.25 -6.89
C LEU A 126 1.11 -7.06 -7.57
N ALA A 127 2.18 -7.64 -7.02
CA ALA A 127 3.50 -7.62 -7.67
C ALA A 127 3.48 -8.35 -9.02
N ALA A 128 2.65 -9.38 -9.19
CA ALA A 128 2.48 -10.04 -10.48
C ALA A 128 1.81 -9.11 -11.51
N CYS A 129 0.83 -8.29 -11.09
CA CYS A 129 0.22 -7.27 -11.96
C CYS A 129 1.24 -6.25 -12.45
N VAL A 130 2.10 -5.74 -11.55
CA VAL A 130 3.20 -4.84 -11.93
C VAL A 130 4.11 -5.50 -12.98
N ARG A 131 4.63 -6.69 -12.68
CA ARG A 131 5.58 -7.41 -13.55
C ARG A 131 4.99 -7.84 -14.90
N ALA A 132 3.68 -7.99 -14.99
CA ALA A 132 3.02 -8.25 -16.27
C ALA A 132 3.06 -7.05 -17.22
N VAL A 133 3.28 -5.85 -16.70
CA VAL A 133 3.30 -4.59 -17.48
C VAL A 133 4.71 -4.00 -17.58
N ASP A 134 5.48 -4.05 -16.52
CA ASP A 134 6.85 -3.52 -16.47
C ASP A 134 7.79 -4.48 -15.73
N THR A 135 8.80 -4.95 -16.44
CA THR A 135 9.88 -5.80 -15.91
C THR A 135 11.21 -5.06 -15.78
N SER A 136 11.24 -3.78 -16.11
CA SER A 136 12.47 -2.99 -16.17
C SER A 136 12.94 -2.49 -14.81
N ARG A 137 12.06 -2.49 -13.82
CA ARG A 137 12.32 -2.01 -12.46
C ARG A 137 11.54 -2.81 -11.41
N PRO A 138 12.01 -2.81 -10.14
CA PRO A 138 11.30 -3.48 -9.04
C PRO A 138 10.01 -2.79 -8.64
#